data_d48296c525303aa479475c20a7406fc5
#
_entry.id   d48296c525303aa479475c20a7406fc5
#
_cell.length_a   1.000
_cell.length_b   1.000
_cell.length_c   1.000
_cell.angle_alpha   90.00
_cell.angle_beta   90.00
_cell.angle_gamma   90.00
#
_symmetry.space_group_name_H-M   'P 1'
#
loop_
_entity.id
_entity.type
_entity.pdbx_description
1 polymer ?
#
loop_
_entity_poly.entity_id
_entity_poly.type
_entity_poly.pdbx_seq_one_letter_code
_entity_poly.pdbx_strand_id
1 'polypeptide(L)'
;MNKKIKVLLSLFFVAVFIFGFLLGAQGKKTAVPSDDKEIYEYLKTFSDVIDLVKKNYVDEVKDKAIVYSAIKGILESLDPHSSFLPPDMYKEMQTDTKGEFGGIGIEISIKDGFPIVITPIEDTPAYKAGLKAGDHIVKIDGKPTKNMNLVDVVKLIRGQKGKAVGLTIVREGVPGMKEYSVVRDLILVKSIKFKMLDDDYGYIRIVQFQEKTSRDLDNAMKELEKNNKGNALKGIILDLRNDPGGLLEQAVEVSDRFLGDGVIVSIEGREQTKKQEENKTKFYAHKKTGDYIGPLVVLVNEGSASASEIVAGALQDYKRAIVVGTKSFGKGSVQTIFPLGDGSAVRLTTAKYYTPKGRSIQGEGITPDITVESNMVRSKEKIVPLKEKDLIDKKNGAEKPVKKLEDFDKKTLEDDDFQLYMGIQILKSWEAIRGKSS
;
A
#
# COMPACT_ATOMS: atom_id res chain seq x y z
N MET A 1 25.76 -38.17 68.22
CA MET A 1 26.70 -37.50 67.27
C MET A 1 27.42 -36.39 68.02
N ASN A 2 28.72 -36.54 68.18
CA ASN A 2 29.56 -35.76 69.05
C ASN A 2 29.61 -34.28 68.68
N LYS A 3 29.53 -33.33 69.66
CA LYS A 3 29.46 -31.86 69.41
C LYS A 3 30.63 -31.38 68.52
N LYS A 4 31.82 -32.03 68.63
CA LYS A 4 32.98 -31.75 67.77
C LYS A 4 32.76 -32.08 66.27
N ILE A 5 31.95 -33.11 65.93
CA ILE A 5 31.67 -33.52 64.58
C ILE A 5 30.68 -32.53 63.92
N LYS A 6 29.71 -31.97 64.68
CA LYS A 6 28.77 -30.93 64.17
C LYS A 6 29.50 -29.63 63.85
N VAL A 7 30.49 -29.22 64.64
CA VAL A 7 31.28 -28.02 64.40
C VAL A 7 32.20 -28.20 63.17
N LEU A 8 32.82 -29.40 63.02
CA LEU A 8 33.65 -29.69 61.84
C LEU A 8 32.83 -29.73 60.53
N LEU A 9 31.64 -30.31 60.57
CA LEU A 9 30.71 -30.31 59.41
C LEU A 9 30.19 -28.88 59.05
N SER A 10 29.93 -28.07 60.09
CA SER A 10 29.48 -26.67 59.84
C SER A 10 30.66 -25.85 59.25
N LEU A 11 31.88 -26.00 59.68
CA LEU A 11 33.06 -25.35 59.11
C LEU A 11 33.31 -25.81 57.65
N PHE A 12 33.13 -27.10 57.38
CA PHE A 12 33.27 -27.64 56.01
C PHE A 12 32.24 -27.06 55.05
N PHE A 13 30.94 -26.93 55.45
CA PHE A 13 29.92 -26.33 54.68
C PHE A 13 30.15 -24.81 54.42
N VAL A 14 30.62 -24.09 55.40
CA VAL A 14 31.02 -22.67 55.27
C VAL A 14 32.18 -22.50 54.29
N ALA A 15 33.21 -23.38 54.38
CA ALA A 15 34.40 -23.35 53.50
C ALA A 15 33.98 -23.69 52.03
N VAL A 16 33.07 -24.66 51.81
CA VAL A 16 32.54 -25.02 50.46
C VAL A 16 31.68 -23.87 49.90
N PHE A 17 30.91 -23.16 50.74
CA PHE A 17 30.10 -22.03 50.32
C PHE A 17 30.97 -20.82 49.95
N ILE A 18 32.06 -20.54 50.72
CA ILE A 18 33.01 -19.46 50.43
C ILE A 18 33.81 -19.80 49.16
N PHE A 19 34.21 -21.05 48.95
CA PHE A 19 34.95 -21.48 47.77
C PHE A 19 34.05 -21.48 46.51
N GLY A 20 32.79 -21.86 46.66
CA GLY A 20 31.77 -21.73 45.58
C GLY A 20 31.49 -20.27 45.22
N PHE A 21 31.46 -19.35 46.23
CA PHE A 21 31.28 -17.93 45.99
C PHE A 21 32.52 -17.27 45.33
N LEU A 22 33.73 -17.69 45.67
CA LEU A 22 34.97 -17.23 45.06
C LEU A 22 35.14 -17.76 43.61
N LEU A 23 34.67 -18.98 43.30
CA LEU A 23 34.66 -19.52 41.94
C LEU A 23 33.52 -18.94 41.07
N GLY A 24 32.39 -18.56 41.70
CA GLY A 24 31.28 -17.88 41.02
C GLY A 24 31.53 -16.40 40.70
N ALA A 25 32.48 -15.77 41.42
CA ALA A 25 32.86 -14.37 41.22
C ALA A 25 33.88 -14.16 40.07
N GLN A 26 34.43 -15.23 39.48
CA GLN A 26 35.04 -15.12 38.16
C GLN A 26 33.94 -15.12 37.08
N GLY A 27 33.08 -14.10 37.14
CA GLY A 27 32.21 -13.77 36.01
C GLY A 27 33.10 -13.66 34.77
N LYS A 28 32.98 -14.62 33.85
CA LYS A 28 33.47 -14.44 32.50
C LYS A 28 33.02 -13.06 32.06
N LYS A 29 33.94 -12.10 31.98
CA LYS A 29 33.76 -10.94 31.13
C LYS A 29 33.53 -11.54 29.74
N THR A 30 32.29 -11.73 29.36
CA THR A 30 31.92 -11.96 27.98
C THR A 30 32.51 -10.78 27.25
N ALA A 31 33.59 -11.01 26.53
CA ALA A 31 34.16 -10.01 25.66
C ALA A 31 33.01 -9.62 24.71
N VAL A 32 32.56 -8.35 24.80
CA VAL A 32 31.63 -7.78 23.83
C VAL A 32 32.29 -8.00 22.48
N PRO A 33 31.63 -8.64 21.50
CA PRO A 33 32.19 -8.84 20.18
C PRO A 33 32.77 -7.52 19.64
N SER A 34 33.86 -7.58 18.89
CA SER A 34 34.55 -6.39 18.37
C SER A 34 33.63 -5.45 17.64
N ASP A 35 32.64 -5.97 16.89
CA ASP A 35 31.63 -5.21 16.18
C ASP A 35 30.74 -4.36 17.10
N ASP A 36 30.45 -4.85 18.32
CA ASP A 36 29.62 -4.11 19.28
C ASP A 36 30.34 -2.87 19.85
N LYS A 37 31.67 -2.90 19.96
CA LYS A 37 32.44 -1.74 20.44
C LYS A 37 32.44 -0.61 19.42
N GLU A 38 32.58 -0.93 18.18
CA GLU A 38 32.60 0.04 17.09
C GLU A 38 31.24 0.80 16.97
N ILE A 39 30.11 0.08 17.08
CA ILE A 39 28.80 0.71 17.06
C ILE A 39 28.58 1.66 18.24
N TYR A 40 29.09 1.36 19.43
CA TYR A 40 28.99 2.24 20.60
C TYR A 40 29.79 3.55 20.41
N GLU A 41 30.93 3.53 19.74
CA GLU A 41 31.70 4.74 19.43
C GLU A 41 30.96 5.62 18.43
N TYR A 42 30.31 5.04 17.41
CA TYR A 42 29.48 5.79 16.47
C TYR A 42 28.22 6.35 17.14
N LEU A 43 27.57 5.62 18.04
CA LEU A 43 26.42 6.12 18.81
C LEU A 43 26.83 7.28 19.72
N LYS A 44 28.04 7.24 20.32
CA LYS A 44 28.58 8.35 21.08
C LYS A 44 28.76 9.58 20.19
N THR A 45 29.41 9.44 19.03
CA THR A 45 29.60 10.52 18.06
C THR A 45 28.25 11.12 17.63
N PHE A 46 27.23 10.26 17.39
CA PHE A 46 25.88 10.70 17.05
C PHE A 46 25.25 11.53 18.18
N SER A 47 25.39 11.09 19.44
CA SER A 47 24.92 11.84 20.60
C SER A 47 25.61 13.17 20.76
N ASP A 48 26.94 13.20 20.57
CA ASP A 48 27.73 14.44 20.65
C ASP A 48 27.29 15.47 19.57
N VAL A 49 26.96 15.00 18.37
CA VAL A 49 26.42 15.86 17.30
C VAL A 49 25.04 16.44 17.68
N ILE A 50 24.15 15.63 18.25
CA ILE A 50 22.85 16.11 18.76
C ILE A 50 23.06 17.22 19.79
N ASP A 51 23.96 17.03 20.74
CA ASP A 51 24.25 18.01 21.78
C ASP A 51 24.86 19.30 21.19
N LEU A 52 25.74 19.20 20.20
CA LEU A 52 26.31 20.36 19.50
C LEU A 52 25.21 21.15 18.77
N VAL A 53 24.29 20.46 18.06
CA VAL A 53 23.17 21.12 17.36
C VAL A 53 22.28 21.83 18.37
N LYS A 54 21.88 21.18 19.46
CA LYS A 54 21.03 21.77 20.49
C LYS A 54 21.64 23.00 21.16
N LYS A 55 22.96 23.02 21.31
CA LYS A 55 23.68 24.13 22.00
C LYS A 55 24.02 25.30 21.07
N ASN A 56 24.25 25.04 19.80
CA ASN A 56 24.88 26.03 18.94
C ASN A 56 24.02 26.45 17.71
N TYR A 57 22.97 25.68 17.38
CA TYR A 57 22.14 26.07 16.24
C TYR A 57 21.39 27.39 16.53
N VAL A 58 21.23 28.22 15.52
CA VAL A 58 20.68 29.59 15.65
C VAL A 58 19.26 29.63 16.18
N ASP A 59 18.43 28.62 15.86
CA ASP A 59 17.06 28.51 16.34
C ASP A 59 16.91 27.33 17.30
N GLU A 60 15.89 27.39 18.19
CA GLU A 60 15.58 26.29 19.10
C GLU A 60 15.08 25.05 18.31
N VAL A 61 15.74 23.90 18.53
CA VAL A 61 15.38 22.64 17.86
C VAL A 61 14.79 21.66 18.89
N LYS A 62 13.63 21.09 18.54
CA LYS A 62 12.95 20.12 19.39
C LYS A 62 13.60 18.73 19.28
N ASP A 63 13.86 18.08 20.40
CA ASP A 63 14.51 16.76 20.46
C ASP A 63 13.84 15.73 19.57
N LYS A 64 12.50 15.65 19.63
CA LYS A 64 11.71 14.74 18.78
C LYS A 64 11.96 14.98 17.29
N ALA A 65 12.09 16.23 16.85
CA ALA A 65 12.31 16.56 15.46
C ALA A 65 13.70 16.08 14.98
N ILE A 66 14.75 16.30 15.79
CA ILE A 66 16.12 15.83 15.48
C ILE A 66 16.13 14.31 15.35
N VAL A 67 15.61 13.59 16.36
CA VAL A 67 15.64 12.13 16.39
C VAL A 67 14.83 11.53 15.23
N TYR A 68 13.63 12.05 14.96
CA TYR A 68 12.80 11.57 13.86
C TYR A 68 13.46 11.84 12.49
N SER A 69 14.11 12.98 12.32
CA SER A 69 14.87 13.30 11.10
C SER A 69 16.06 12.37 10.90
N ALA A 70 16.76 12.02 11.98
CA ALA A 70 17.89 11.08 11.92
C ALA A 70 17.41 9.66 11.54
N ILE A 71 16.35 9.15 12.16
CA ILE A 71 15.74 7.84 11.83
C ILE A 71 15.27 7.84 10.35
N LYS A 72 14.65 8.93 9.91
CA LYS A 72 14.23 9.09 8.52
C LYS A 72 15.42 9.01 7.57
N GLY A 73 16.52 9.72 7.88
CA GLY A 73 17.75 9.68 7.08
C GLY A 73 18.37 8.29 6.98
N ILE A 74 18.38 7.52 8.07
CA ILE A 74 18.84 6.12 8.07
C ILE A 74 18.02 5.29 7.08
N LEU A 75 16.69 5.37 7.13
CA LEU A 75 15.82 4.54 6.29
C LEU A 75 15.86 4.98 4.82
N GLU A 76 15.88 6.28 4.54
CA GLU A 76 16.03 6.83 3.19
C GLU A 76 17.39 6.47 2.57
N SER A 77 18.41 6.17 3.39
CA SER A 77 19.70 5.70 2.90
C SER A 77 19.67 4.27 2.36
N LEU A 78 18.68 3.44 2.71
CA LEU A 78 18.58 2.04 2.31
C LEU A 78 17.99 1.89 0.89
N ASP A 79 16.76 2.36 0.70
CA ASP A 79 16.02 2.26 -0.57
C ASP A 79 14.85 3.27 -0.58
N PRO A 80 14.18 3.53 -1.73
CA PRO A 80 13.11 4.52 -1.83
C PRO A 80 11.79 4.11 -1.15
N HIS A 81 11.66 2.87 -0.68
CA HIS A 81 10.44 2.33 -0.09
C HIS A 81 10.50 2.16 1.42
N SER A 82 11.72 2.05 1.98
CA SER A 82 11.94 2.04 3.43
C SER A 82 11.71 3.42 4.01
N SER A 83 10.92 3.53 5.07
CA SER A 83 10.56 4.83 5.64
C SER A 83 10.18 4.75 7.11
N PHE A 84 10.37 5.85 7.83
CA PHE A 84 9.84 6.06 9.16
C PHE A 84 8.41 6.61 9.06
N LEU A 85 7.51 6.01 9.81
CA LEU A 85 6.11 6.41 9.90
C LEU A 85 5.87 6.99 11.29
N PRO A 86 5.81 8.32 11.46
CA PRO A 86 5.32 8.94 12.69
C PRO A 86 3.94 8.39 13.07
N PRO A 87 3.51 8.51 14.36
CA PRO A 87 2.25 7.91 14.84
C PRO A 87 1.03 8.23 13.97
N ASP A 88 0.91 9.49 13.51
CA ASP A 88 -0.21 9.91 12.67
C ASP A 88 -0.18 9.23 11.29
N MET A 89 0.99 9.15 10.66
CA MET A 89 1.16 8.49 9.36
C MET A 89 0.96 6.97 9.46
N TYR A 90 1.43 6.35 10.54
CA TYR A 90 1.20 4.93 10.77
C TYR A 90 -0.29 4.62 10.93
N LYS A 91 -1.01 5.43 11.71
CA LYS A 91 -2.46 5.31 11.87
C LYS A 91 -3.20 5.54 10.55
N GLU A 92 -2.77 6.50 9.74
CA GLU A 92 -3.36 6.75 8.42
C GLU A 92 -3.16 5.54 7.49
N MET A 93 -1.94 4.99 7.43
CA MET A 93 -1.64 3.78 6.66
C MET A 93 -2.50 2.59 7.09
N GLN A 94 -2.68 2.36 8.40
CA GLN A 94 -3.57 1.31 8.90
C GLN A 94 -5.02 1.52 8.47
N THR A 95 -5.48 2.76 8.46
CA THR A 95 -6.82 3.15 8.03
C THR A 95 -7.02 2.89 6.53
N ASP A 96 -6.05 3.29 5.71
CA ASP A 96 -6.09 3.09 4.26
C ASP A 96 -6.05 1.59 3.90
N THR A 97 -5.26 0.80 4.64
CA THR A 97 -5.19 -0.67 4.49
C THR A 97 -6.51 -1.34 4.81
N LYS A 98 -7.22 -0.87 5.84
CA LYS A 98 -8.57 -1.37 6.18
C LYS A 98 -9.63 -0.96 5.17
N GLY A 99 -9.39 0.08 4.38
CA GLY A 99 -10.37 0.66 3.47
C GLY A 99 -11.52 1.38 4.20
N GLU A 100 -11.30 1.78 5.43
CA GLU A 100 -12.32 2.42 6.28
C GLU A 100 -11.68 3.59 7.02
N PHE A 101 -12.27 4.77 6.97
CA PHE A 101 -11.79 5.90 7.75
C PHE A 101 -12.92 6.72 8.34
N GLY A 102 -12.68 7.29 9.51
CA GLY A 102 -13.60 8.24 10.11
C GLY A 102 -13.55 9.58 9.39
N GLY A 103 -14.67 10.00 8.81
CA GLY A 103 -14.76 11.22 8.02
C GLY A 103 -16.18 11.55 7.60
N ILE A 104 -16.31 12.41 6.61
CA ILE A 104 -17.63 12.84 6.10
C ILE A 104 -17.96 12.32 4.71
N GLY A 105 -16.99 11.72 4.00
CA GLY A 105 -17.18 11.11 2.66
C GLY A 105 -17.25 12.12 1.55
N ILE A 106 -16.16 12.86 1.32
CA ILE A 106 -15.99 13.76 0.17
C ILE A 106 -14.67 13.49 -0.52
N GLU A 107 -14.68 13.60 -1.83
CA GLU A 107 -13.47 13.72 -2.65
C GLU A 107 -13.16 15.21 -2.81
N ILE A 108 -11.92 15.61 -2.55
CA ILE A 108 -11.50 17.02 -2.57
C ILE A 108 -10.24 17.22 -3.40
N SER A 109 -10.10 18.43 -3.94
CA SER A 109 -8.88 18.91 -4.60
C SER A 109 -8.57 20.32 -4.11
N ILE A 110 -7.48 20.91 -4.58
CA ILE A 110 -7.17 22.33 -4.34
C ILE A 110 -7.39 23.10 -5.65
N LYS A 111 -8.19 24.16 -5.60
CA LYS A 111 -8.42 25.08 -6.71
C LYS A 111 -8.35 26.51 -6.19
N ASP A 112 -7.59 27.38 -6.86
CA ASP A 112 -7.42 28.81 -6.53
C ASP A 112 -7.01 29.04 -5.05
N GLY A 113 -6.19 28.11 -4.51
CA GLY A 113 -5.71 28.17 -3.13
C GLY A 113 -6.74 27.73 -2.07
N PHE A 114 -7.91 27.20 -2.45
CA PHE A 114 -8.91 26.66 -1.56
C PHE A 114 -9.21 25.19 -1.85
N PRO A 115 -9.54 24.40 -0.80
CA PRO A 115 -10.12 23.08 -0.98
C PRO A 115 -11.48 23.19 -1.69
N ILE A 116 -11.66 22.39 -2.74
CA ILE A 116 -12.94 22.28 -3.46
C ILE A 116 -13.45 20.86 -3.37
N VAL A 117 -14.75 20.69 -3.17
CA VAL A 117 -15.43 19.40 -3.23
C VAL A 117 -15.53 18.98 -4.70
N ILE A 118 -14.85 17.90 -5.09
CA ILE A 118 -15.00 17.28 -6.41
C ILE A 118 -16.31 16.54 -6.45
N THR A 119 -16.58 15.67 -5.46
CA THR A 119 -17.85 14.99 -5.31
C THR A 119 -18.08 14.54 -3.87
N PRO A 120 -19.28 14.67 -3.31
CA PRO A 120 -19.67 13.93 -2.11
C PRO A 120 -19.97 12.49 -2.50
N ILE A 121 -19.48 11.54 -1.71
CA ILE A 121 -19.71 10.09 -1.91
C ILE A 121 -21.17 9.79 -1.49
N GLU A 122 -21.91 9.06 -2.31
CA GLU A 122 -23.30 8.67 -2.01
C GLU A 122 -23.40 7.97 -0.64
N ASP A 123 -24.53 8.15 0.01
CA ASP A 123 -24.87 7.59 1.34
C ASP A 123 -23.98 8.04 2.51
N THR A 124 -23.01 8.91 2.29
CA THR A 124 -22.12 9.44 3.33
C THR A 124 -22.71 10.64 4.06
N PRO A 125 -22.16 11.02 5.23
CA PRO A 125 -22.60 12.20 5.97
C PRO A 125 -22.59 13.50 5.15
N ALA A 126 -21.58 13.71 4.31
CA ALA A 126 -21.47 14.90 3.49
C ALA A 126 -22.57 14.95 2.41
N TYR A 127 -22.87 13.83 1.78
CA TYR A 127 -23.96 13.70 0.82
C TYR A 127 -25.32 14.02 1.48
N LYS A 128 -25.59 13.41 2.63
CA LYS A 128 -26.81 13.63 3.43
C LYS A 128 -26.94 15.06 3.94
N ALA A 129 -25.83 15.72 4.25
CA ALA A 129 -25.78 17.12 4.63
C ALA A 129 -26.04 18.09 3.46
N GLY A 130 -26.01 17.62 2.21
CA GLY A 130 -26.29 18.42 1.02
C GLY A 130 -25.06 19.20 0.50
N LEU A 131 -23.85 18.74 0.81
CA LEU A 131 -22.64 19.20 0.10
C LEU A 131 -22.73 18.82 -1.37
N LYS A 132 -22.17 19.65 -2.25
CA LYS A 132 -22.23 19.45 -3.71
C LYS A 132 -20.85 19.59 -4.34
N ALA A 133 -20.70 19.00 -5.51
CA ALA A 133 -19.55 19.26 -6.37
C ALA A 133 -19.41 20.78 -6.64
N GLY A 134 -18.20 21.29 -6.58
CA GLY A 134 -17.91 22.70 -6.76
C GLY A 134 -17.97 23.56 -5.47
N ASP A 135 -18.35 23.00 -4.32
CA ASP A 135 -18.31 23.74 -3.05
C ASP A 135 -16.88 24.05 -2.63
N HIS A 136 -16.53 25.34 -2.50
CA HIS A 136 -15.25 25.79 -1.96
C HIS A 136 -15.31 25.80 -0.44
N ILE A 137 -14.47 25.01 0.23
CA ILE A 137 -14.41 24.96 1.69
C ILE A 137 -13.48 26.09 2.15
N VAL A 138 -14.04 27.17 2.72
CA VAL A 138 -13.28 28.34 3.13
C VAL A 138 -12.85 28.32 4.61
N LYS A 139 -13.55 27.52 5.45
CA LYS A 139 -13.14 27.25 6.83
C LYS A 139 -13.48 25.82 7.24
N ILE A 140 -12.67 25.25 8.13
CA ILE A 140 -12.91 23.96 8.82
C ILE A 140 -12.75 24.21 10.31
N ASP A 141 -13.79 23.92 11.10
CA ASP A 141 -13.84 24.21 12.54
C ASP A 141 -13.40 25.65 12.87
N GLY A 142 -13.88 26.61 12.07
CA GLY A 142 -13.55 28.04 12.18
C GLY A 142 -12.15 28.43 11.65
N LYS A 143 -11.27 27.50 11.33
CA LYS A 143 -9.94 27.77 10.80
C LYS A 143 -9.99 28.04 9.28
N PRO A 144 -9.44 29.17 8.79
CA PRO A 144 -9.36 29.43 7.35
C PRO A 144 -8.55 28.39 6.63
N THR A 145 -9.00 27.98 5.43
CA THR A 145 -8.36 26.93 4.61
C THR A 145 -7.50 27.49 3.49
N LYS A 146 -7.47 28.80 3.29
CA LYS A 146 -6.72 29.44 2.21
C LYS A 146 -5.24 29.04 2.26
N ASN A 147 -4.70 28.57 1.14
CA ASN A 147 -3.33 28.09 0.98
C ASN A 147 -2.94 26.87 1.87
N MET A 148 -3.90 26.18 2.47
CA MET A 148 -3.63 24.88 3.10
C MET A 148 -3.31 23.84 2.02
N ASN A 149 -2.34 22.97 2.30
CA ASN A 149 -2.12 21.80 1.46
C ASN A 149 -3.22 20.74 1.69
N LEU A 150 -3.40 19.84 0.72
CA LEU A 150 -4.48 18.85 0.75
C LEU A 150 -4.40 17.92 1.98
N VAL A 151 -3.18 17.56 2.41
CA VAL A 151 -2.95 16.67 3.56
C VAL A 151 -3.47 17.31 4.85
N ASP A 152 -3.20 18.59 5.07
CA ASP A 152 -3.66 19.29 6.27
C ASP A 152 -5.19 19.45 6.28
N VAL A 153 -5.78 19.71 5.10
CA VAL A 153 -7.25 19.75 4.95
C VAL A 153 -7.88 18.40 5.29
N VAL A 154 -7.32 17.30 4.74
CA VAL A 154 -7.78 15.93 5.04
C VAL A 154 -7.68 15.62 6.53
N LYS A 155 -6.59 15.99 7.19
CA LYS A 155 -6.44 15.81 8.65
C LYS A 155 -7.51 16.52 9.47
N LEU A 156 -7.95 17.71 9.05
CA LEU A 156 -9.00 18.45 9.74
C LEU A 156 -10.39 17.84 9.50
N ILE A 157 -10.65 17.36 8.28
CA ILE A 157 -11.94 16.75 7.91
C ILE A 157 -12.09 15.35 8.51
N ARG A 158 -11.02 14.51 8.43
CA ARG A 158 -11.01 13.19 9.06
C ARG A 158 -11.08 13.31 10.58
N GLY A 159 -11.50 12.24 11.23
CA GLY A 159 -11.57 12.16 12.68
C GLY A 159 -12.47 11.06 13.17
N GLN A 160 -12.63 10.98 14.48
CA GLN A 160 -13.40 9.92 15.13
C GLN A 160 -14.87 9.95 14.71
N LYS A 161 -15.45 8.78 14.37
CA LYS A 161 -16.89 8.57 14.17
C LYS A 161 -17.68 9.17 15.32
N GLY A 162 -18.78 9.85 15.01
CA GLY A 162 -19.67 10.50 15.97
C GLY A 162 -19.24 11.90 16.39
N LYS A 163 -18.05 12.39 16.02
CA LYS A 163 -17.62 13.77 16.26
C LYS A 163 -17.97 14.65 15.07
N ALA A 164 -18.60 15.79 15.31
CA ALA A 164 -18.91 16.74 14.23
C ALA A 164 -17.66 17.46 13.72
N VAL A 165 -17.70 17.88 12.46
CA VAL A 165 -16.80 18.87 11.86
C VAL A 165 -17.64 20.01 11.29
N GLY A 166 -17.25 21.24 11.60
CA GLY A 166 -17.86 22.45 11.06
C GLY A 166 -17.20 22.83 9.72
N LEU A 167 -17.98 22.96 8.66
CA LEU A 167 -17.52 23.43 7.37
C LEU A 167 -18.20 24.74 7.01
N THR A 168 -17.43 25.77 6.66
CA THR A 168 -17.96 26.97 6.00
C THR A 168 -17.62 26.88 4.53
N ILE A 169 -18.62 26.91 3.66
CA ILE A 169 -18.45 26.81 2.21
C ILE A 169 -18.95 28.03 1.46
N VAL A 170 -18.37 28.25 0.27
CA VAL A 170 -18.88 29.14 -0.76
C VAL A 170 -19.29 28.32 -1.95
N ARG A 171 -20.52 28.50 -2.44
CA ARG A 171 -21.08 27.78 -3.60
C ARG A 171 -21.36 28.75 -4.71
N GLU A 172 -20.91 28.44 -5.90
CA GLU A 172 -21.17 29.25 -7.10
C GLU A 172 -22.67 29.43 -7.33
N GLY A 173 -23.08 30.65 -7.69
CA GLY A 173 -24.49 30.99 -7.90
C GLY A 173 -25.35 31.13 -6.64
N VAL A 174 -24.76 31.00 -5.44
CA VAL A 174 -25.49 31.16 -4.16
C VAL A 174 -24.84 32.26 -3.33
N PRO A 175 -25.54 33.36 -3.05
CA PRO A 175 -24.98 34.45 -2.24
C PRO A 175 -24.61 34.01 -0.81
N GLY A 176 -23.45 34.49 -0.33
CA GLY A 176 -23.02 34.31 1.04
C GLY A 176 -22.32 32.98 1.33
N MET A 177 -21.82 32.85 2.55
CA MET A 177 -21.22 31.62 3.06
C MET A 177 -22.28 30.73 3.68
N LYS A 178 -22.16 29.43 3.51
CA LYS A 178 -23.01 28.42 4.16
C LYS A 178 -22.22 27.63 5.17
N GLU A 179 -22.84 27.41 6.32
CA GLU A 179 -22.26 26.61 7.40
C GLU A 179 -22.92 25.24 7.46
N TYR A 180 -22.10 24.20 7.55
CA TYR A 180 -22.51 22.81 7.71
C TYR A 180 -21.84 22.23 8.95
N SER A 181 -22.62 21.61 9.82
CA SER A 181 -22.10 20.77 10.91
C SER A 181 -22.33 19.31 10.50
N VAL A 182 -21.28 18.62 10.12
CA VAL A 182 -21.36 17.25 9.59
C VAL A 182 -20.79 16.29 10.61
N VAL A 183 -21.60 15.35 11.11
CA VAL A 183 -21.16 14.30 12.02
C VAL A 183 -20.37 13.25 11.24
N ARG A 184 -19.13 13.03 11.61
CA ARG A 184 -18.25 12.03 10.97
C ARG A 184 -18.81 10.62 11.17
N ASP A 185 -18.73 9.80 10.14
CA ASP A 185 -19.04 8.39 10.19
C ASP A 185 -17.87 7.56 9.63
N LEU A 186 -17.99 6.24 9.69
CA LEU A 186 -17.08 5.32 9.04
C LEU A 186 -17.34 5.35 7.53
N ILE A 187 -16.40 5.88 6.77
CA ILE A 187 -16.47 5.93 5.31
C ILE A 187 -15.78 4.70 4.76
N LEU A 188 -16.53 3.90 3.99
CA LEU A 188 -16.02 2.72 3.32
C LEU A 188 -15.52 3.10 1.93
N VAL A 189 -14.26 2.85 1.65
CA VAL A 189 -13.69 3.00 0.31
C VAL A 189 -13.83 1.66 -0.40
N LYS A 190 -14.67 1.61 -1.44
CA LYS A 190 -14.85 0.38 -2.23
C LYS A 190 -13.56 0.04 -2.97
N SER A 191 -12.96 -1.09 -2.63
CA SER A 191 -11.78 -1.62 -3.34
C SER A 191 -12.14 -2.19 -4.72
N ILE A 192 -13.40 -2.56 -4.93
CA ILE A 192 -13.92 -3.15 -6.17
C ILE A 192 -14.98 -2.24 -6.78
N LYS A 193 -14.86 -2.01 -8.08
CA LYS A 193 -15.92 -1.46 -8.95
C LYS A 193 -16.24 -2.49 -10.02
N PHE A 194 -17.51 -2.68 -10.32
CA PHE A 194 -17.92 -3.67 -11.32
C PHE A 194 -19.14 -3.21 -12.11
N LYS A 195 -19.28 -3.72 -13.32
CA LYS A 195 -20.43 -3.52 -14.20
C LYS A 195 -20.53 -4.63 -15.24
N MET A 196 -21.72 -4.84 -15.80
CA MET A 196 -21.89 -5.66 -16.99
C MET A 196 -21.38 -4.90 -18.22
N LEU A 197 -20.81 -5.65 -19.18
CA LEU A 197 -20.44 -5.19 -20.51
C LEU A 197 -21.18 -6.05 -21.52
N ASP A 198 -21.81 -5.43 -22.51
CA ASP A 198 -22.49 -6.13 -23.63
C ASP A 198 -23.32 -7.35 -23.18
N ASP A 199 -24.10 -7.21 -22.12
CA ASP A 199 -25.04 -8.17 -21.49
C ASP A 199 -24.44 -9.49 -20.96
N ASP A 200 -23.31 -9.99 -21.47
CA ASP A 200 -22.77 -11.31 -21.10
C ASP A 200 -21.34 -11.28 -20.49
N TYR A 201 -20.67 -10.13 -20.53
CA TYR A 201 -19.30 -9.98 -20.03
C TYR A 201 -19.26 -9.18 -18.74
N GLY A 202 -18.44 -9.64 -17.78
CA GLY A 202 -18.20 -8.94 -16.53
C GLY A 202 -16.98 -8.00 -16.63
N TYR A 203 -17.11 -6.80 -16.10
CA TYR A 203 -15.99 -5.91 -15.82
C TYR A 203 -15.84 -5.74 -14.33
N ILE A 204 -14.64 -6.01 -13.85
CA ILE A 204 -14.28 -5.86 -12.43
C ILE A 204 -12.99 -5.05 -12.37
N ARG A 205 -13.01 -3.93 -11.68
CA ARG A 205 -11.82 -3.10 -11.42
C ARG A 205 -11.45 -3.18 -9.96
N ILE A 206 -10.20 -3.56 -9.70
CA ILE A 206 -9.59 -3.43 -8.38
C ILE A 206 -8.90 -2.07 -8.34
N VAL A 207 -9.30 -1.24 -7.36
CA VAL A 207 -8.74 0.11 -7.18
C VAL A 207 -7.52 0.06 -6.27
N GLN A 208 -7.56 -0.85 -5.27
CA GLN A 208 -6.49 -1.07 -4.31
C GLN A 208 -6.73 -2.38 -3.57
N PHE A 209 -5.67 -3.08 -3.16
CA PHE A 209 -5.75 -4.30 -2.37
C PHE A 209 -5.86 -4.00 -0.87
N GLN A 210 -7.09 -3.95 -0.35
CA GLN A 210 -7.46 -3.70 1.05
C GLN A 210 -7.89 -5.00 1.74
N GLU A 211 -8.06 -5.02 3.08
CA GLU A 211 -8.41 -6.22 3.87
C GLU A 211 -9.64 -7.00 3.38
N LYS A 212 -10.54 -6.35 2.65
CA LYS A 212 -11.81 -6.95 2.20
C LYS A 212 -11.88 -7.19 0.69
N THR A 213 -10.79 -6.97 -0.05
CA THR A 213 -10.81 -6.99 -1.53
C THR A 213 -11.23 -8.34 -2.11
N SER A 214 -10.74 -9.45 -1.60
CA SER A 214 -11.12 -10.79 -2.08
C SER A 214 -12.61 -11.08 -1.84
N ARG A 215 -13.13 -10.72 -0.67
CA ARG A 215 -14.55 -10.86 -0.36
C ARG A 215 -15.41 -9.94 -1.23
N ASP A 216 -14.96 -8.71 -1.48
CA ASP A 216 -15.69 -7.76 -2.33
C ASP A 216 -15.65 -8.22 -3.79
N LEU A 217 -14.58 -8.91 -4.23
CA LEU A 217 -14.50 -9.60 -5.53
C LEU A 217 -15.55 -10.71 -5.63
N ASP A 218 -15.67 -11.57 -4.61
CA ASP A 218 -16.70 -12.63 -4.58
C ASP A 218 -18.12 -12.08 -4.68
N ASN A 219 -18.37 -10.97 -3.98
CA ASN A 219 -19.67 -10.30 -4.04
C ASN A 219 -19.91 -9.70 -5.43
N ALA A 220 -18.90 -9.07 -6.04
CA ALA A 220 -19.00 -8.51 -7.39
C ALA A 220 -19.29 -9.60 -8.43
N MET A 221 -18.62 -10.76 -8.34
CA MET A 221 -18.86 -11.89 -9.25
C MET A 221 -20.29 -12.43 -9.12
N LYS A 222 -20.80 -12.61 -7.90
CA LYS A 222 -22.18 -13.05 -7.66
C LYS A 222 -23.22 -12.06 -8.20
N GLU A 223 -23.00 -10.76 -8.02
CA GLU A 223 -23.90 -9.74 -8.55
C GLU A 223 -23.85 -9.67 -10.09
N LEU A 224 -22.69 -9.86 -10.70
CA LEU A 224 -22.56 -9.96 -12.15
C LEU A 224 -23.32 -11.16 -12.71
N GLU A 225 -23.19 -12.34 -12.11
CA GLU A 225 -23.95 -13.53 -12.50
C GLU A 225 -25.47 -13.33 -12.33
N LYS A 226 -25.89 -12.71 -11.24
CA LYS A 226 -27.29 -12.36 -11.01
C LYS A 226 -27.82 -11.37 -12.08
N ASN A 227 -27.02 -10.33 -12.40
CA ASN A 227 -27.35 -9.36 -13.44
C ASN A 227 -27.41 -10.00 -14.83
N ASN A 228 -26.66 -11.10 -15.05
CA ASN A 228 -26.74 -11.94 -16.25
C ASN A 228 -27.89 -12.97 -16.18
N LYS A 229 -28.95 -12.67 -15.46
CA LYS A 229 -30.13 -13.54 -15.31
C LYS A 229 -29.82 -14.94 -14.77
N GLY A 230 -28.74 -15.07 -14.00
CA GLY A 230 -28.24 -16.34 -13.47
C GLY A 230 -27.46 -17.19 -14.47
N ASN A 231 -27.21 -16.71 -15.67
CA ASN A 231 -26.35 -17.38 -16.65
C ASN A 231 -24.86 -17.15 -16.32
N ALA A 232 -24.01 -18.11 -16.67
CA ALA A 232 -22.57 -17.93 -16.58
C ALA A 232 -22.09 -16.78 -17.48
N LEU A 233 -21.13 -16.00 -16.98
CA LEU A 233 -20.49 -14.96 -17.77
C LEU A 233 -19.64 -15.58 -18.89
N LYS A 234 -19.73 -15.04 -20.10
CA LYS A 234 -18.92 -15.45 -21.24
C LYS A 234 -17.44 -15.09 -21.07
N GLY A 235 -17.14 -14.11 -20.25
CA GLY A 235 -15.78 -13.69 -19.91
C GLY A 235 -15.76 -12.56 -18.90
N ILE A 236 -14.61 -12.36 -18.27
CA ILE A 236 -14.37 -11.28 -17.32
C ILE A 236 -13.16 -10.46 -17.76
N ILE A 237 -13.28 -9.13 -17.65
CA ILE A 237 -12.15 -8.21 -17.69
C ILE A 237 -11.84 -7.81 -16.25
N LEU A 238 -10.63 -8.17 -15.78
CA LEU A 238 -10.09 -7.74 -14.50
C LEU A 238 -9.16 -6.53 -14.74
N ASP A 239 -9.61 -5.35 -14.37
CA ASP A 239 -8.90 -4.10 -14.57
C ASP A 239 -8.06 -3.75 -13.32
N LEU A 240 -6.74 -3.80 -13.47
CA LEU A 240 -5.73 -3.46 -12.48
C LEU A 240 -4.99 -2.15 -12.84
N ARG A 241 -5.46 -1.40 -13.83
CA ARG A 241 -4.83 -0.14 -14.25
C ARG A 241 -4.94 0.90 -13.14
N ASN A 242 -3.83 1.62 -12.90
CA ASN A 242 -3.69 2.63 -11.84
C ASN A 242 -3.97 2.08 -10.43
N ASP A 243 -3.79 0.78 -10.22
CA ASP A 243 -3.87 0.14 -8.91
C ASP A 243 -2.46 0.03 -8.31
N PRO A 244 -2.12 0.81 -7.26
CA PRO A 244 -0.78 0.84 -6.67
C PRO A 244 -0.44 -0.43 -5.89
N GLY A 245 -1.38 -1.38 -5.80
CA GLY A 245 -1.26 -2.60 -5.02
C GLY A 245 -1.90 -2.50 -3.65
N GLY A 246 -1.26 -3.08 -2.65
CA GLY A 246 -1.75 -3.15 -1.27
C GLY A 246 -1.33 -4.44 -0.58
N LEU A 247 -2.26 -5.08 0.13
CA LEU A 247 -1.97 -6.27 0.93
C LEU A 247 -1.62 -7.48 0.07
N LEU A 248 -0.48 -8.10 0.38
CA LEU A 248 -0.01 -9.33 -0.26
C LEU A 248 -1.02 -10.46 -0.15
N GLU A 249 -1.58 -10.66 1.05
CA GLU A 249 -2.56 -11.70 1.32
C GLU A 249 -3.78 -11.56 0.41
N GLN A 250 -4.19 -10.32 0.14
CA GLN A 250 -5.32 -10.06 -0.75
C GLN A 250 -4.97 -10.32 -2.23
N ALA A 251 -3.72 -10.06 -2.64
CA ALA A 251 -3.27 -10.44 -3.98
C ALA A 251 -3.26 -11.97 -4.15
N VAL A 252 -2.83 -12.70 -3.12
CA VAL A 252 -2.88 -14.17 -3.09
C VAL A 252 -4.32 -14.67 -3.19
N GLU A 253 -5.22 -14.17 -2.34
CA GLU A 253 -6.63 -14.58 -2.31
C GLU A 253 -7.37 -14.25 -3.62
N VAL A 254 -7.10 -13.08 -4.22
CA VAL A 254 -7.65 -12.70 -5.54
C VAL A 254 -7.13 -13.62 -6.63
N SER A 255 -5.82 -13.92 -6.65
CA SER A 255 -5.24 -14.85 -7.63
C SER A 255 -5.81 -16.25 -7.48
N ASP A 256 -6.02 -16.69 -6.25
CA ASP A 256 -6.57 -18.01 -5.89
C ASP A 256 -7.98 -18.23 -6.46
N ARG A 257 -8.77 -17.16 -6.67
CA ARG A 257 -10.10 -17.22 -7.32
C ARG A 257 -10.07 -17.58 -8.79
N PHE A 258 -8.93 -17.42 -9.42
CA PHE A 258 -8.76 -17.68 -10.86
C PHE A 258 -7.80 -18.85 -11.14
N LEU A 259 -7.04 -19.31 -10.14
CA LEU A 259 -6.07 -20.40 -10.24
C LEU A 259 -6.55 -21.59 -9.38
N GLY A 260 -6.54 -22.78 -9.95
CA GLY A 260 -6.99 -23.98 -9.21
C GLY A 260 -5.90 -24.64 -8.37
N ASP A 261 -4.63 -24.44 -8.69
CA ASP A 261 -3.47 -24.95 -7.97
C ASP A 261 -2.18 -24.21 -8.36
N GLY A 262 -1.09 -24.59 -7.74
CA GLY A 262 0.26 -24.11 -8.03
C GLY A 262 0.68 -22.90 -7.21
N VAL A 263 1.91 -22.46 -7.41
CA VAL A 263 2.47 -21.30 -6.70
C VAL A 263 1.91 -20.01 -7.28
N ILE A 264 1.38 -19.13 -6.45
CA ILE A 264 0.95 -17.77 -6.86
C ILE A 264 2.13 -16.81 -6.86
N VAL A 265 2.91 -16.82 -5.77
CA VAL A 265 4.06 -15.95 -5.58
C VAL A 265 5.06 -16.60 -4.64
N SER A 266 6.34 -16.38 -4.86
CA SER A 266 7.40 -16.72 -3.89
C SER A 266 8.06 -15.45 -3.38
N ILE A 267 8.41 -15.46 -2.09
CA ILE A 267 9.08 -14.39 -1.39
C ILE A 267 10.45 -14.86 -0.94
N GLU A 268 11.49 -14.09 -1.23
CA GLU A 268 12.85 -14.39 -0.82
C GLU A 268 13.39 -13.24 0.02
N GLY A 269 13.67 -13.52 1.31
CA GLY A 269 14.28 -12.58 2.25
C GLY A 269 15.80 -12.62 2.24
N ARG A 270 16.43 -11.87 3.18
CA ARG A 270 17.88 -11.84 3.36
C ARG A 270 18.38 -13.22 3.79
N GLU A 271 19.42 -13.72 3.15
CA GLU A 271 20.15 -14.91 3.61
C GLU A 271 20.80 -14.63 4.97
N GLN A 272 20.28 -15.21 6.04
CA GLN A 272 20.85 -15.07 7.40
C GLN A 272 21.72 -16.25 7.81
N THR A 273 21.63 -17.40 7.12
CA THR A 273 22.40 -18.64 7.42
C THR A 273 22.54 -19.50 6.18
N LYS A 274 23.47 -20.47 6.22
CA LYS A 274 23.84 -21.38 5.12
C LYS A 274 22.73 -22.32 4.60
N LYS A 275 21.47 -22.16 5.05
CA LYS A 275 20.30 -22.91 4.56
C LYS A 275 19.44 -22.03 3.68
N GLN A 276 19.73 -22.01 2.39
CA GLN A 276 19.04 -21.24 1.35
C GLN A 276 17.52 -21.49 1.27
N GLU A 277 17.03 -22.66 1.70
CA GLU A 277 15.60 -23.02 1.60
C GLU A 277 14.71 -22.38 2.69
N GLU A 278 15.27 -22.02 3.84
CA GLU A 278 14.48 -21.46 4.97
C GLU A 278 14.06 -19.99 4.77
N ASN A 279 14.66 -19.28 3.79
CA ASN A 279 14.36 -17.86 3.53
C ASN A 279 13.38 -17.64 2.36
N LYS A 280 12.83 -18.73 1.82
CA LYS A 280 11.89 -18.68 0.69
C LYS A 280 10.50 -19.15 1.10
N THR A 281 9.57 -18.22 1.16
CA THR A 281 8.15 -18.51 1.42
C THR A 281 7.40 -18.54 0.10
N LYS A 282 6.55 -19.57 -0.08
CA LYS A 282 5.68 -19.70 -1.27
C LYS A 282 4.23 -19.67 -0.86
N PHE A 283 3.43 -18.96 -1.62
CA PHE A 283 1.98 -18.92 -1.49
C PHE A 283 1.37 -19.70 -2.65
N TYR A 284 0.39 -20.54 -2.33
CA TYR A 284 -0.19 -21.49 -3.28
C TYR A 284 -1.66 -21.19 -3.53
N ALA A 285 -2.12 -21.50 -4.72
CA ALA A 285 -3.52 -21.57 -5.07
C ALA A 285 -4.11 -22.92 -4.61
N HIS A 286 -5.41 -22.89 -4.28
CA HIS A 286 -6.15 -24.06 -3.81
C HIS A 286 -7.51 -24.09 -4.49
N LYS A 287 -7.83 -25.19 -5.16
CA LYS A 287 -9.12 -25.37 -5.82
C LYS A 287 -10.27 -25.21 -4.83
N LYS A 288 -11.17 -24.28 -5.13
CA LYS A 288 -12.37 -24.01 -4.33
C LYS A 288 -13.64 -24.09 -5.17
N THR A 289 -14.74 -24.42 -4.52
CA THR A 289 -16.06 -24.30 -5.16
C THR A 289 -16.36 -22.83 -5.43
N GLY A 290 -16.69 -22.51 -6.68
CA GLY A 290 -16.99 -21.14 -7.11
C GLY A 290 -15.79 -20.42 -7.72
N ASP A 291 -14.64 -21.09 -7.93
CA ASP A 291 -13.54 -20.55 -8.70
C ASP A 291 -14.00 -20.25 -10.14
N TYR A 292 -13.60 -19.08 -10.65
CA TYR A 292 -13.95 -18.69 -12.02
C TYR A 292 -12.99 -19.33 -13.02
N ILE A 293 -13.54 -20.17 -13.91
CA ILE A 293 -12.78 -20.91 -14.94
C ILE A 293 -13.02 -20.39 -16.36
N GLY A 294 -13.89 -19.39 -16.53
CA GLY A 294 -14.22 -18.81 -17.84
C GLY A 294 -13.06 -17.96 -18.42
N PRO A 295 -13.23 -17.44 -19.65
CA PRO A 295 -12.27 -16.54 -20.29
C PRO A 295 -11.96 -15.32 -19.44
N LEU A 296 -10.70 -14.94 -19.34
CA LEU A 296 -10.22 -13.85 -18.49
C LEU A 296 -9.20 -12.98 -19.23
N VAL A 297 -9.42 -11.68 -19.22
CA VAL A 297 -8.46 -10.67 -19.65
C VAL A 297 -8.08 -9.81 -18.44
N VAL A 298 -6.80 -9.51 -18.30
CA VAL A 298 -6.28 -8.60 -17.26
C VAL A 298 -5.77 -7.33 -17.93
N LEU A 299 -6.26 -6.16 -17.49
CA LEU A 299 -5.74 -4.88 -17.96
C LEU A 299 -4.70 -4.34 -16.98
N VAL A 300 -3.56 -3.91 -17.48
CA VAL A 300 -2.47 -3.30 -16.70
C VAL A 300 -1.94 -2.04 -17.39
N ASN A 301 -1.36 -1.14 -16.60
CA ASN A 301 -0.62 0.01 -17.10
C ASN A 301 0.55 0.36 -16.16
N GLU A 302 1.26 1.43 -16.44
CA GLU A 302 2.38 1.96 -15.64
C GLU A 302 2.01 2.31 -14.20
N GLY A 303 0.73 2.49 -13.89
CA GLY A 303 0.22 2.69 -12.52
C GLY A 303 -0.12 1.39 -11.80
N SER A 304 -0.04 0.23 -12.45
CA SER A 304 -0.22 -1.09 -11.85
C SER A 304 1.05 -1.50 -11.12
N ALA A 305 1.00 -1.67 -9.79
CA ALA A 305 2.20 -1.94 -9.00
C ALA A 305 1.98 -3.00 -7.91
N SER A 306 3.08 -3.66 -7.46
CA SER A 306 3.10 -4.51 -6.26
C SER A 306 2.06 -5.65 -6.31
N ALA A 307 1.02 -5.66 -5.47
CA ALA A 307 -0.04 -6.66 -5.43
C ALA A 307 -0.72 -6.87 -6.79
N SER A 308 -0.94 -5.79 -7.57
CA SER A 308 -1.47 -5.88 -8.93
C SER A 308 -0.55 -6.66 -9.86
N GLU A 309 0.77 -6.50 -9.69
CA GLU A 309 1.78 -7.22 -10.48
C GLU A 309 1.90 -8.68 -10.07
N ILE A 310 1.64 -9.00 -8.79
CA ILE A 310 1.54 -10.39 -8.33
C ILE A 310 0.38 -11.09 -9.04
N VAL A 311 -0.81 -10.48 -9.04
CA VAL A 311 -2.01 -11.05 -9.70
C VAL A 311 -1.78 -11.19 -11.19
N ALA A 312 -1.38 -10.11 -11.88
CA ALA A 312 -1.14 -10.13 -13.32
C ALA A 312 -0.04 -11.15 -13.71
N GLY A 313 1.07 -11.17 -12.97
CA GLY A 313 2.19 -12.07 -13.23
C GLY A 313 1.85 -13.54 -12.98
N ALA A 314 1.08 -13.84 -11.93
CA ALA A 314 0.63 -15.20 -11.66
C ALA A 314 -0.32 -15.70 -12.77
N LEU A 315 -1.33 -14.92 -13.12
CA LEU A 315 -2.30 -15.29 -14.15
C LEU A 315 -1.65 -15.40 -15.54
N GLN A 316 -0.66 -14.56 -15.85
CA GLN A 316 0.12 -14.62 -17.07
C GLN A 316 0.99 -15.87 -17.14
N ASP A 317 1.73 -16.18 -16.07
CA ASP A 317 2.66 -17.32 -16.04
C ASP A 317 1.96 -18.66 -16.25
N TYR A 318 0.73 -18.81 -15.72
CA TYR A 318 -0.11 -19.99 -15.94
C TYR A 318 -0.91 -19.94 -17.24
N LYS A 319 -0.79 -18.87 -18.04
CA LYS A 319 -1.63 -18.65 -19.23
C LYS A 319 -3.14 -18.71 -18.91
N ARG A 320 -3.48 -18.33 -17.68
CA ARG A 320 -4.87 -18.30 -17.20
C ARG A 320 -5.63 -17.11 -17.75
N ALA A 321 -4.93 -16.00 -17.97
CA ALA A 321 -5.47 -14.79 -18.57
C ALA A 321 -4.53 -14.27 -19.66
N ILE A 322 -5.08 -13.47 -20.56
CA ILE A 322 -4.32 -12.62 -21.47
C ILE A 322 -4.16 -11.26 -20.80
N VAL A 323 -2.92 -10.83 -20.62
CA VAL A 323 -2.58 -9.52 -20.04
C VAL A 323 -2.48 -8.49 -21.15
N VAL A 324 -3.23 -7.41 -21.06
CA VAL A 324 -3.37 -6.37 -22.09
C VAL A 324 -3.08 -5.00 -21.50
N GLY A 325 -2.45 -4.11 -22.26
CA GLY A 325 -2.19 -2.73 -21.86
C GLY A 325 -0.75 -2.31 -22.05
N THR A 326 -0.21 -1.53 -21.13
CA THR A 326 1.19 -1.11 -21.14
C THR A 326 1.96 -1.77 -20.00
N LYS A 327 3.30 -1.75 -20.06
CA LYS A 327 4.18 -2.35 -19.06
C LYS A 327 3.92 -1.75 -17.67
N SER A 328 3.75 -2.59 -16.66
CA SER A 328 3.50 -2.19 -15.28
C SER A 328 4.71 -1.49 -14.62
N PHE A 329 4.54 -1.01 -13.41
CA PHE A 329 5.50 -0.17 -12.68
C PHE A 329 6.83 -0.86 -12.38
N GLY A 330 6.80 -2.09 -11.86
CA GLY A 330 7.99 -2.87 -11.54
C GLY A 330 8.36 -2.89 -10.05
N LYS A 331 7.38 -2.85 -9.14
CA LYS A 331 7.64 -2.94 -7.70
C LYS A 331 7.61 -4.39 -7.22
N GLY A 332 8.78 -5.01 -7.14
CA GLY A 332 8.98 -6.40 -6.68
C GLY A 332 9.52 -6.52 -5.25
N SER A 333 9.49 -5.46 -4.45
CA SER A 333 9.96 -5.43 -3.07
C SER A 333 8.82 -5.60 -2.05
N VAL A 334 9.06 -6.38 -1.01
CA VAL A 334 8.14 -6.61 0.12
C VAL A 334 8.51 -5.68 1.26
N GLN A 335 7.55 -4.85 1.71
CA GLN A 335 7.71 -4.00 2.88
C GLN A 335 7.06 -4.64 4.10
N THR A 336 7.83 -4.79 5.17
CA THR A 336 7.32 -5.20 6.48
C THR A 336 7.21 -3.97 7.38
N ILE A 337 6.12 -3.92 8.14
CA ILE A 337 5.87 -2.86 9.11
C ILE A 337 6.27 -3.34 10.50
N PHE A 338 7.16 -2.60 11.14
CA PHE A 338 7.59 -2.84 12.52
C PHE A 338 7.06 -1.72 13.42
N PRO A 339 5.99 -1.97 14.20
CA PRO A 339 5.49 -0.99 15.17
C PRO A 339 6.54 -0.70 16.25
N LEU A 340 6.63 0.56 16.67
CA LEU A 340 7.50 1.02 17.75
C LEU A 340 6.67 1.42 18.98
N GLY A 341 7.32 1.45 20.14
CA GLY A 341 6.67 1.67 21.43
C GLY A 341 6.04 3.05 21.63
N ASP A 342 6.42 4.06 20.82
CA ASP A 342 5.88 5.42 20.86
C ASP A 342 4.68 5.62 19.92
N GLY A 343 4.18 4.54 19.30
CA GLY A 343 3.08 4.56 18.32
C GLY A 343 3.52 4.89 16.90
N SER A 344 4.80 5.12 16.66
CA SER A 344 5.38 5.20 15.31
C SER A 344 5.65 3.80 14.75
N ALA A 345 6.08 3.70 13.50
CA ALA A 345 6.50 2.43 12.90
C ALA A 345 7.65 2.62 11.91
N VAL A 346 8.38 1.54 11.65
CA VAL A 346 9.34 1.45 10.57
C VAL A 346 8.74 0.59 9.47
N ARG A 347 8.65 1.13 8.26
CA ARG A 347 8.38 0.38 7.04
C ARG A 347 9.72 0.05 6.41
N LEU A 348 10.06 -1.23 6.29
CA LEU A 348 11.35 -1.70 5.83
C LEU A 348 11.20 -2.72 4.72
N THR A 349 12.00 -2.59 3.68
CA THR A 349 12.13 -3.62 2.64
C THR A 349 12.86 -4.82 3.22
N THR A 350 12.15 -5.95 3.36
CA THR A 350 12.67 -7.16 3.99
C THR A 350 12.86 -8.32 3.02
N ALA A 351 12.21 -8.26 1.85
CA ALA A 351 12.25 -9.34 0.88
C ALA A 351 11.91 -8.85 -0.53
N LYS A 352 12.06 -9.75 -1.49
CA LYS A 352 11.60 -9.60 -2.89
C LYS A 352 10.63 -10.71 -3.23
N TYR A 353 9.69 -10.43 -4.14
CA TYR A 353 8.80 -11.45 -4.64
C TYR A 353 9.04 -11.76 -6.12
N TYR A 354 8.71 -13.00 -6.47
CA TYR A 354 8.91 -13.60 -7.77
C TYR A 354 7.63 -14.27 -8.25
N THR A 355 7.36 -14.17 -9.54
CA THR A 355 6.22 -14.85 -10.16
C THR A 355 6.36 -16.37 -10.06
N PRO A 356 5.31 -17.16 -10.38
CA PRO A 356 5.38 -18.62 -10.39
C PRO A 356 6.56 -19.20 -11.17
N LYS A 357 6.93 -18.59 -12.28
CA LYS A 357 8.08 -18.99 -13.11
C LYS A 357 9.42 -18.44 -12.63
N GLY A 358 9.47 -17.80 -11.46
CA GLY A 358 10.70 -17.27 -10.88
C GLY A 358 11.18 -15.95 -11.49
N ARG A 359 10.36 -15.25 -12.26
CA ARG A 359 10.71 -13.93 -12.80
C ARG A 359 10.69 -12.90 -11.67
N SER A 360 11.75 -12.07 -11.57
CA SER A 360 11.75 -10.89 -10.70
C SER A 360 10.88 -9.81 -11.32
N ILE A 361 10.04 -9.17 -10.51
CA ILE A 361 9.24 -8.02 -10.92
C ILE A 361 10.02 -6.72 -10.69
N GLN A 362 10.99 -6.72 -9.76
CA GLN A 362 11.70 -5.52 -9.31
C GLN A 362 12.44 -4.83 -10.47
N GLY A 363 12.03 -3.59 -10.76
CA GLY A 363 12.58 -2.77 -11.86
C GLY A 363 12.12 -3.19 -13.26
N GLU A 364 11.57 -4.41 -13.40
CA GLU A 364 11.16 -4.99 -14.69
C GLU A 364 9.67 -4.87 -14.96
N GLY A 365 8.82 -5.03 -13.93
CA GLY A 365 7.36 -5.05 -14.09
C GLY A 365 6.85 -6.25 -14.89
N ILE A 366 5.54 -6.22 -15.15
CA ILE A 366 4.85 -7.18 -16.01
C ILE A 366 4.70 -6.57 -17.39
N THR A 367 5.32 -7.21 -18.37
CA THR A 367 5.11 -6.88 -19.80
C THR A 367 3.83 -7.58 -20.26
N PRO A 368 2.85 -6.85 -20.80
CA PRO A 368 1.59 -7.44 -21.26
C PRO A 368 1.83 -8.40 -22.43
N ASP A 369 0.93 -9.38 -22.58
CA ASP A 369 0.94 -10.30 -23.74
C ASP A 369 0.57 -9.54 -25.02
N ILE A 370 -0.32 -8.55 -24.90
CA ILE A 370 -0.74 -7.66 -25.98
C ILE A 370 -0.55 -6.21 -25.53
N THR A 371 0.43 -5.55 -26.14
CA THR A 371 0.68 -4.13 -25.86
C THR A 371 -0.37 -3.27 -26.55
N VAL A 372 -1.10 -2.49 -25.76
CA VAL A 372 -2.11 -1.53 -26.22
C VAL A 372 -1.87 -0.20 -25.51
N GLU A 373 -1.51 0.82 -26.27
CA GLU A 373 -1.31 2.17 -25.72
C GLU A 373 -2.64 2.81 -25.33
N SER A 374 -2.61 3.65 -24.31
CA SER A 374 -3.78 4.45 -23.92
C SER A 374 -4.00 5.56 -24.94
N ASN A 375 -5.22 5.74 -25.46
CA ASN A 375 -5.57 6.82 -26.39
C ASN A 375 -5.47 8.24 -25.78
N MET A 376 -5.14 8.38 -24.52
CA MET A 376 -4.91 9.68 -23.87
C MET A 376 -3.69 10.47 -24.41
N VAL A 377 -2.90 9.92 -25.34
CA VAL A 377 -1.73 10.59 -25.90
C VAL A 377 -2.07 11.33 -27.20
N ARG A 378 -3.03 12.27 -27.16
CA ARG A 378 -3.11 13.32 -28.18
C ARG A 378 -2.60 14.69 -27.74
N SER A 379 -2.03 14.83 -26.54
CA SER A 379 -1.24 16.00 -26.21
C SER A 379 0.19 15.81 -26.72
N LYS A 380 0.73 16.82 -27.40
CA LYS A 380 2.05 16.81 -28.07
C LYS A 380 3.26 16.68 -27.12
N GLU A 381 3.05 16.48 -25.83
CA GLU A 381 4.09 16.24 -24.85
C GLU A 381 3.97 14.83 -24.28
N LYS A 382 4.92 13.95 -24.64
CA LYS A 382 5.05 12.63 -24.00
C LYS A 382 5.40 12.83 -22.53
N ILE A 383 4.41 12.69 -21.66
CA ILE A 383 4.66 12.50 -20.21
C ILE A 383 5.28 11.12 -20.09
N VAL A 384 6.57 11.06 -19.74
CA VAL A 384 7.23 9.76 -19.47
C VAL A 384 6.79 9.32 -18.08
N PRO A 385 6.03 8.21 -17.95
CA PRO A 385 5.59 7.73 -16.65
C PRO A 385 6.81 7.31 -15.81
N LEU A 386 6.75 7.63 -14.52
CA LEU A 386 7.79 7.28 -13.55
C LEU A 386 7.76 5.78 -13.30
N LYS A 387 8.89 5.11 -13.43
CA LYS A 387 9.06 3.67 -13.17
C LYS A 387 9.86 3.44 -11.90
N GLU A 388 9.75 2.26 -11.31
CA GLU A 388 10.52 1.86 -10.13
C GLU A 388 12.03 2.08 -10.31
N LYS A 389 12.57 1.72 -11.49
CA LYS A 389 13.98 1.96 -11.82
C LYS A 389 14.38 3.44 -11.75
N ASP A 390 13.48 4.36 -12.10
CA ASP A 390 13.77 5.80 -12.08
C ASP A 390 13.86 6.31 -10.62
N LEU A 391 13.19 5.65 -9.66
CA LEU A 391 13.32 5.89 -8.22
C LEU A 391 14.67 5.41 -7.68
N ILE A 392 15.14 4.27 -8.17
CA ILE A 392 16.43 3.69 -7.80
C ILE A 392 17.57 4.50 -8.40
N ASP A 393 17.44 4.92 -9.66
CA ASP A 393 18.45 5.72 -10.39
C ASP A 393 18.59 7.14 -9.82
N LYS A 394 17.52 7.77 -9.31
CA LYS A 394 17.57 9.07 -8.62
C LYS A 394 18.49 9.04 -7.39
N LYS A 395 18.59 7.92 -6.71
CA LYS A 395 19.50 7.73 -5.58
C LYS A 395 20.97 7.80 -6.00
N ASN A 396 21.28 7.56 -7.28
CA ASN A 396 22.62 7.58 -7.86
C ASN A 396 22.99 8.93 -8.49
N GLY A 397 22.25 10.00 -8.22
CA GLY A 397 22.64 11.38 -8.55
C GLY A 397 22.16 11.93 -9.89
N ALA A 398 21.20 11.30 -10.58
CA ALA A 398 20.63 11.82 -11.82
C ALA A 398 19.31 12.56 -11.56
N GLU A 399 19.38 13.89 -11.39
CA GLU A 399 18.18 14.76 -11.34
C GLU A 399 17.58 14.96 -12.73
N LYS A 400 16.35 14.48 -12.94
CA LYS A 400 15.46 14.94 -14.02
C LYS A 400 14.26 15.66 -13.42
N PRO A 401 13.83 16.82 -13.94
CA PRO A 401 12.76 17.61 -13.35
C PRO A 401 11.41 16.92 -13.48
N VAL A 402 10.71 16.79 -12.34
CA VAL A 402 9.30 16.34 -12.29
C VAL A 402 8.41 17.54 -12.63
N LYS A 403 7.72 17.52 -13.77
CA LYS A 403 6.66 18.47 -14.09
C LYS A 403 5.34 18.07 -13.40
N LYS A 404 4.68 19.05 -12.78
CA LYS A 404 3.36 18.94 -12.13
C LYS A 404 2.30 18.50 -13.13
N LEU A 405 1.42 17.59 -12.66
CA LEU A 405 0.15 17.24 -13.31
C LEU A 405 -0.82 18.43 -13.18
N GLU A 406 -1.23 18.97 -14.30
CA GLU A 406 -2.34 19.93 -14.39
C GLU A 406 -3.63 19.19 -14.83
N ASP A 407 -4.76 19.68 -14.33
CA ASP A 407 -6.14 19.26 -14.39
C ASP A 407 -6.59 18.43 -15.62
N PHE A 408 -7.26 17.32 -15.32
CA PHE A 408 -8.02 16.54 -16.30
C PHE A 408 -9.48 16.95 -16.32
N ASP A 409 -9.90 17.47 -17.46
CA ASP A 409 -11.29 17.80 -17.77
C ASP A 409 -12.12 16.51 -17.88
N LYS A 410 -13.27 16.46 -17.16
CA LYS A 410 -14.21 15.34 -17.15
C LYS A 410 -15.00 15.30 -18.46
N LYS A 411 -14.45 14.76 -19.52
CA LYS A 411 -15.25 14.31 -20.67
C LYS A 411 -15.09 12.81 -20.85
N THR A 412 -16.17 12.09 -20.50
CA THR A 412 -16.55 10.72 -20.88
C THR A 412 -15.41 9.72 -21.12
N LEU A 413 -14.97 9.10 -20.04
CA LEU A 413 -14.05 7.93 -20.03
C LEU A 413 -14.66 6.68 -20.73
N GLU A 414 -15.92 6.70 -21.12
CA GLU A 414 -16.61 5.53 -21.68
C GLU A 414 -16.47 5.42 -23.21
N ASP A 415 -16.24 6.52 -23.91
CA ASP A 415 -16.17 6.51 -25.38
C ASP A 415 -14.76 6.34 -25.97
N ASP A 416 -13.67 6.42 -25.15
CA ASP A 416 -12.27 6.41 -25.61
C ASP A 416 -11.35 5.40 -24.89
N ASP A 417 -11.87 4.42 -24.13
CA ASP A 417 -11.04 3.40 -23.46
C ASP A 417 -10.68 2.26 -24.42
N PHE A 418 -9.71 2.54 -25.31
CA PHE A 418 -9.27 1.59 -26.32
C PHE A 418 -8.69 0.29 -25.72
N GLN A 419 -8.05 0.35 -24.55
CA GLN A 419 -7.55 -0.84 -23.85
C GLN A 419 -8.72 -1.73 -23.40
N LEU A 420 -9.77 -1.14 -22.83
CA LEU A 420 -10.99 -1.87 -22.45
C LEU A 420 -11.70 -2.45 -23.69
N TYR A 421 -11.83 -1.67 -24.75
CA TYR A 421 -12.39 -2.12 -26.01
C TYR A 421 -11.63 -3.34 -26.56
N MET A 422 -10.31 -3.29 -26.60
CA MET A 422 -9.47 -4.42 -27.04
C MET A 422 -9.64 -5.66 -26.15
N GLY A 423 -9.76 -5.46 -24.82
CA GLY A 423 -10.06 -6.54 -23.89
C GLY A 423 -11.38 -7.25 -24.22
N ILE A 424 -12.44 -6.49 -24.54
CA ILE A 424 -13.72 -7.05 -24.96
C ILE A 424 -13.58 -7.81 -26.30
N GLN A 425 -12.87 -7.26 -27.29
CA GLN A 425 -12.66 -7.93 -28.58
C GLN A 425 -11.92 -9.26 -28.42
N ILE A 426 -10.94 -9.33 -27.52
CA ILE A 426 -10.22 -10.56 -27.19
C ILE A 426 -11.17 -11.61 -26.62
N LEU A 427 -12.03 -11.24 -25.64
CA LEU A 427 -13.03 -12.15 -25.07
C LEU A 427 -14.01 -12.66 -26.14
N LYS A 428 -14.51 -11.79 -27.00
CA LYS A 428 -15.40 -12.14 -28.11
C LYS A 428 -14.73 -13.08 -29.12
N SER A 429 -13.47 -12.84 -29.42
CA SER A 429 -12.67 -13.70 -30.30
C SER A 429 -12.46 -15.09 -29.70
N TRP A 430 -12.26 -15.18 -28.40
CA TRP A 430 -12.12 -16.46 -27.70
C TRP A 430 -13.39 -17.32 -27.81
N GLU A 431 -14.57 -16.71 -27.67
CA GLU A 431 -15.85 -17.39 -27.85
C GLU A 431 -16.00 -17.93 -29.30
N ALA A 432 -15.66 -17.11 -30.29
CA ALA A 432 -15.72 -17.50 -31.71
C ALA A 432 -14.79 -18.70 -32.06
N ILE A 433 -13.65 -18.83 -31.39
CA ILE A 433 -12.71 -19.94 -31.60
C ILE A 433 -13.25 -21.21 -30.93
N ARG A 434 -13.77 -21.14 -29.68
CA ARG A 434 -14.34 -22.30 -28.97
C ARG A 434 -15.60 -22.83 -29.62
N GLY A 435 -16.49 -21.96 -30.11
CA GLY A 435 -17.71 -22.36 -30.76
C GLY A 435 -17.53 -23.09 -32.10
N LYS A 436 -16.31 -23.10 -32.67
CA LYS A 436 -15.95 -23.87 -33.89
C LYS A 436 -15.36 -25.24 -33.58
N SER A 437 -15.11 -25.56 -32.31
CA SER A 437 -14.49 -26.81 -31.86
C SER A 437 -15.48 -27.80 -31.24
N SER A 438 -16.80 -27.52 -31.29
CA SER A 438 -17.88 -28.37 -30.78
C SER A 438 -18.68 -29.03 -31.92
#